data_f263d4e99127a709059a3b270fcdc836
#
_entry.id   f263d4e99127a709059a3b270fcdc836
#
_cell.length_a   1.000
_cell.length_b   1.000
_cell.length_c   1.000
_cell.angle_alpha   90.00
_cell.angle_beta   90.00
_cell.angle_gamma   90.00
#
_symmetry.space_group_name_H-M   'P 1'
#
loop_
_entity.id
_entity.type
_entity.pdbx_description
1 polymer ?
#
loop_
_entity_poly.entity_id
_entity_poly.type
_entity_poly.pdbx_seq_one_letter_code
_entity_poly.pdbx_strand_id
1 'polypeptide(L)'
;MPTALLSVSDKSGLVDFAKGLIGLGWNLISTGGTAKALRDAGVAVRDVSEITHFPEMLDGRVKTLHPAIHGALLARRDSPEHLKALAEHQIAPIDLVAVNLYPFEETAARAGAKPEEIIEQIDIGGPSMLRSAAKNFASVFVIVDPADYGRVLAALEAKDDDLDLRRLLAEKVFARTAAYDAAIAYWFGCERSEIFPDRIAIALEKATTLRYGENPGQRAAFYVERQKDGLSALEKKGGKELSFNNLLDLEGALLATDPFEGETACAIVKHTTPCGLATSTSALDAYKKALACDPVSAFGSVISFTVPVDDETAEAVSSLFVECIVAPQFTPGALEILERKKNLRVLEGRAQWREHALDYKRVRGGFLAQERAARDAGEEWRVVTKRQPTDVELKDLQFAWRAVGSVKSNAIVLARDGATIGIGAGQMSRVDAAFLSVYKARLTGHDTKGSVLGSDAYFPFRDGVEQAAEAGVSAIVQPGGSIRDEEVIKAADEYNIAMVFTGKRQFRH
;
A
#
# COMPACT_ATOMS: atom_id res chain seq x y z
N MET A 1 -19.63 34.12 27.89
CA MET A 1 -19.69 32.65 27.80
C MET A 1 -18.93 32.25 26.55
N PRO A 2 -18.03 31.26 26.60
CA PRO A 2 -17.30 30.80 25.43
C PRO A 2 -18.27 30.15 24.42
N THR A 3 -17.88 30.16 23.16
CA THR A 3 -18.73 29.71 22.06
C THR A 3 -18.03 28.64 21.23
N ALA A 4 -18.72 27.53 20.96
CA ALA A 4 -18.26 26.46 20.10
C ALA A 4 -19.11 26.36 18.83
N LEU A 5 -18.43 26.22 17.68
CA LEU A 5 -19.07 25.93 16.40
C LEU A 5 -18.86 24.45 16.04
N LEU A 6 -19.95 23.72 15.88
CA LEU A 6 -19.96 22.30 15.57
C LEU A 6 -20.58 22.06 14.18
N SER A 7 -19.79 21.53 13.25
CA SER A 7 -20.27 21.24 11.88
C SER A 7 -19.58 19.97 11.37
N VAL A 8 -20.21 18.83 11.61
CA VAL A 8 -19.59 17.52 11.37
C VAL A 8 -20.40 16.67 10.39
N SER A 9 -19.73 15.96 9.50
CA SER A 9 -20.29 14.92 8.64
C SER A 9 -20.46 13.62 9.44
N ASP A 10 -19.36 13.11 10.01
CA ASP A 10 -19.39 12.00 10.97
C ASP A 10 -19.84 12.53 12.36
N LYS A 11 -20.93 11.96 12.86
CA LYS A 11 -21.57 12.35 14.12
C LYS A 11 -21.18 11.48 15.32
N SER A 12 -20.14 10.64 15.17
CA SER A 12 -19.62 9.79 16.23
C SER A 12 -19.20 10.64 17.45
N GLY A 13 -19.73 10.34 18.63
CA GLY A 13 -19.44 11.06 19.87
C GLY A 13 -19.91 12.53 19.95
N LEU A 14 -20.55 13.06 18.91
CA LEU A 14 -20.96 14.47 18.82
C LEU A 14 -21.88 14.90 19.97
N VAL A 15 -22.90 14.10 20.29
CA VAL A 15 -23.92 14.45 21.29
C VAL A 15 -23.30 14.52 22.69
N ASP A 16 -22.44 13.58 23.05
CA ASP A 16 -21.77 13.55 24.35
C ASP A 16 -20.77 14.71 24.47
N PHE A 17 -20.04 15.00 23.39
CA PHE A 17 -19.16 16.17 23.33
C PHE A 17 -19.93 17.47 23.51
N ALA A 18 -21.05 17.64 22.81
CA ALA A 18 -21.89 18.83 22.91
C ALA A 18 -22.50 18.99 24.33
N LYS A 19 -22.97 17.89 24.94
CA LYS A 19 -23.46 17.92 26.33
C LYS A 19 -22.35 18.28 27.33
N GLY A 20 -21.14 17.77 27.12
CA GLY A 20 -19.97 18.14 27.92
C GLY A 20 -19.68 19.64 27.86
N LEU A 21 -19.68 20.22 26.65
CA LEU A 21 -19.50 21.66 26.45
C LEU A 21 -20.60 22.50 27.16
N ILE A 22 -21.88 22.10 27.04
CA ILE A 22 -22.98 22.78 27.76
C ILE A 22 -22.78 22.68 29.28
N GLY A 23 -22.38 21.51 29.80
CA GLY A 23 -22.06 21.32 31.21
C GLY A 23 -20.96 22.27 31.71
N LEU A 24 -20.05 22.64 30.84
CA LEU A 24 -18.99 23.63 31.10
C LEU A 24 -19.41 25.10 30.84
N GLY A 25 -20.69 25.34 30.51
CA GLY A 25 -21.23 26.67 30.29
C GLY A 25 -20.95 27.29 28.93
N TRP A 26 -20.73 26.47 27.89
CA TRP A 26 -20.48 26.92 26.52
C TRP A 26 -21.77 27.14 25.74
N ASN A 27 -21.80 28.15 24.87
CA ASN A 27 -22.80 28.33 23.85
C ASN A 27 -22.47 27.48 22.62
N LEU A 28 -23.46 26.86 21.99
CA LEU A 28 -23.28 26.08 20.79
C LEU A 28 -23.89 26.73 19.55
N ILE A 29 -23.10 26.77 18.47
CA ILE A 29 -23.53 27.16 17.12
C ILE A 29 -23.34 25.94 16.23
N SER A 30 -24.27 25.71 15.29
CA SER A 30 -24.14 24.59 14.36
C SER A 30 -24.81 24.84 13.03
N THR A 31 -24.63 23.93 12.09
CA THR A 31 -25.16 24.03 10.72
C THR A 31 -26.01 22.81 10.36
N GLY A 32 -27.05 23.00 9.58
CA GLY A 32 -27.82 21.98 8.86
C GLY A 32 -28.04 20.68 9.61
N GLY A 33 -27.54 19.56 9.06
CA GLY A 33 -27.72 18.22 9.64
C GLY A 33 -27.07 18.01 11.02
N THR A 34 -26.01 18.76 11.37
CA THR A 34 -25.41 18.71 12.69
C THR A 34 -26.29 19.37 13.73
N ALA A 35 -26.86 20.55 13.41
CA ALA A 35 -27.80 21.24 14.29
C ALA A 35 -29.05 20.40 14.53
N LYS A 36 -29.59 19.76 13.48
CA LYS A 36 -30.71 18.84 13.60
C LYS A 36 -30.41 17.68 14.55
N ALA A 37 -29.30 16.98 14.36
CA ALA A 37 -28.92 15.85 15.21
C ALA A 37 -28.77 16.25 16.67
N LEU A 38 -28.23 17.42 16.97
CA LEU A 38 -28.13 17.96 18.34
C LEU A 38 -29.48 18.27 18.93
N ARG A 39 -30.37 18.92 18.21
CA ARG A 39 -31.75 19.25 18.67
C ARG A 39 -32.57 17.99 18.92
N ASP A 40 -32.49 17.00 18.02
CA ASP A 40 -33.14 15.69 18.16
C ASP A 40 -32.68 14.94 19.43
N ALA A 41 -31.44 15.19 19.87
CA ALA A 41 -30.88 14.68 21.13
C ALA A 41 -31.14 15.57 22.36
N GLY A 42 -31.97 16.61 22.23
CA GLY A 42 -32.32 17.55 23.30
C GLY A 42 -31.21 18.54 23.67
N VAL A 43 -30.24 18.77 22.78
CA VAL A 43 -29.14 19.71 22.98
C VAL A 43 -29.51 21.06 22.39
N ALA A 44 -29.48 22.13 23.22
CA ALA A 44 -29.73 23.49 22.78
C ALA A 44 -28.60 24.00 21.88
N VAL A 45 -28.93 24.41 20.67
CA VAL A 45 -27.97 24.91 19.68
C VAL A 45 -28.59 25.98 18.78
N ARG A 46 -27.84 27.05 18.50
CA ARG A 46 -28.21 28.11 17.58
C ARG A 46 -27.76 27.77 16.16
N ASP A 47 -28.54 28.21 15.17
CA ASP A 47 -28.12 28.07 13.77
C ASP A 47 -27.07 29.14 13.38
N VAL A 48 -26.17 28.79 12.45
CA VAL A 48 -25.19 29.73 11.89
C VAL A 48 -25.91 30.92 11.23
N SER A 49 -27.07 30.72 10.61
CA SER A 49 -27.86 31.78 10.00
C SER A 49 -28.33 32.86 10.99
N GLU A 50 -28.52 32.50 12.28
CA GLU A 50 -28.80 33.47 13.33
C GLU A 50 -27.63 34.37 13.68
N ILE A 51 -26.39 33.89 13.42
CA ILE A 51 -25.13 34.62 13.67
C ILE A 51 -24.73 35.45 12.46
N THR A 52 -24.92 34.91 11.26
CA THR A 52 -24.55 35.57 10.02
C THR A 52 -25.62 36.56 9.56
N HIS A 53 -26.87 36.44 10.06
CA HIS A 53 -28.06 37.14 9.56
C HIS A 53 -28.25 36.97 8.05
N PHE A 54 -27.75 35.83 7.51
CA PHE A 54 -27.79 35.51 6.10
C PHE A 54 -28.38 34.11 5.89
N PRO A 55 -29.33 33.92 4.99
CA PRO A 55 -29.92 32.61 4.75
C PRO A 55 -28.92 31.65 4.09
N GLU A 56 -29.08 30.36 4.32
CA GLU A 56 -28.40 29.32 3.56
C GLU A 56 -28.84 29.41 2.09
N MET A 57 -27.87 29.40 1.15
CA MET A 57 -28.10 29.51 -0.29
C MET A 57 -27.42 28.37 -1.05
N LEU A 58 -27.83 28.21 -2.32
CA LEU A 58 -27.25 27.26 -3.26
C LEU A 58 -27.23 25.84 -2.66
N ASP A 59 -28.39 25.39 -2.16
CA ASP A 59 -28.58 24.07 -1.55
C ASP A 59 -27.56 23.77 -0.42
N GLY A 60 -27.16 24.81 0.33
CA GLY A 60 -26.25 24.68 1.46
C GLY A 60 -24.76 24.82 1.14
N ARG A 61 -24.41 25.07 -0.10
CA ARG A 61 -23.02 25.31 -0.49
C ARG A 61 -22.42 26.58 0.13
N VAL A 62 -23.28 27.58 0.44
CA VAL A 62 -22.86 28.81 1.10
C VAL A 62 -23.68 29.04 2.38
N LYS A 63 -23.02 28.81 3.51
CA LYS A 63 -23.61 29.03 4.84
C LYS A 63 -22.60 29.53 5.88
N THR A 64 -21.35 29.03 5.83
CA THR A 64 -20.28 29.35 6.78
C THR A 64 -19.21 30.28 6.21
N LEU A 65 -19.21 30.53 4.90
CA LEU A 65 -18.28 31.45 4.22
C LEU A 65 -18.76 32.89 4.41
N HIS A 66 -18.65 33.37 5.65
CA HIS A 66 -19.17 34.70 6.03
C HIS A 66 -18.17 35.42 6.96
N PRO A 67 -17.99 36.75 6.86
CA PRO A 67 -17.08 37.52 7.74
C PRO A 67 -17.38 37.35 9.22
N ALA A 68 -18.65 37.18 9.62
CA ALA A 68 -19.01 36.94 11.02
C ALA A 68 -18.46 35.64 11.58
N ILE A 69 -18.32 34.61 10.75
CA ILE A 69 -17.71 33.34 11.15
C ILE A 69 -16.18 33.40 11.09
N HIS A 70 -15.62 33.80 9.95
CA HIS A 70 -14.16 33.81 9.77
C HIS A 70 -13.48 34.91 10.59
N GLY A 71 -14.12 36.07 10.79
CA GLY A 71 -13.68 37.11 11.70
C GLY A 71 -13.63 36.62 13.15
N ALA A 72 -14.68 35.92 13.60
CA ALA A 72 -14.77 35.33 14.92
C ALA A 72 -13.64 34.30 15.19
N LEU A 73 -13.23 33.52 14.16
CA LEU A 73 -12.17 32.51 14.23
C LEU A 73 -10.76 33.12 14.12
N LEU A 74 -10.56 34.12 13.25
CA LEU A 74 -9.24 34.65 12.91
C LEU A 74 -8.77 35.79 13.82
N ALA A 75 -9.70 36.42 14.57
CA ALA A 75 -9.32 37.51 15.45
C ALA A 75 -8.43 37.03 16.60
N ARG A 76 -7.23 37.61 16.68
CA ARG A 76 -6.28 37.36 17.78
C ARG A 76 -6.82 37.98 19.05
N ARG A 77 -6.88 37.18 20.13
CA ARG A 77 -7.41 37.63 21.42
C ARG A 77 -6.45 38.53 22.18
N ASP A 78 -5.16 38.52 21.81
CA ASP A 78 -4.10 39.36 22.34
C ASP A 78 -3.93 40.72 21.60
N SER A 79 -4.71 40.97 20.51
CA SER A 79 -4.68 42.23 19.77
C SER A 79 -5.91 43.11 20.10
N PRO A 80 -5.72 44.24 20.75
CA PRO A 80 -6.79 45.20 21.02
C PRO A 80 -7.51 45.68 19.75
N GLU A 81 -6.75 45.86 18.65
CA GLU A 81 -7.32 46.30 17.37
C GLU A 81 -8.28 45.22 16.80
N HIS A 82 -7.91 43.94 16.90
CA HIS A 82 -8.77 42.87 16.44
C HIS A 82 -10.06 42.77 17.27
N LEU A 83 -9.93 42.88 18.60
CA LEU A 83 -11.10 42.88 19.49
C LEU A 83 -12.01 44.11 19.25
N LYS A 84 -11.44 45.28 19.01
CA LYS A 84 -12.18 46.47 18.64
C LYS A 84 -12.96 46.28 17.33
N ALA A 85 -12.29 45.74 16.30
CA ALA A 85 -12.95 45.45 15.00
C ALA A 85 -14.09 44.46 15.16
N LEU A 86 -13.95 43.37 15.94
CA LEU A 86 -15.06 42.47 16.24
C LEU A 86 -16.23 43.18 16.90
N ALA A 87 -15.97 44.07 17.88
CA ALA A 87 -16.99 44.84 18.58
C ALA A 87 -17.71 45.82 17.66
N GLU A 88 -17.01 46.55 16.79
CA GLU A 88 -17.56 47.46 15.80
C GLU A 88 -18.50 46.76 14.83
N HIS A 89 -18.20 45.51 14.46
CA HIS A 89 -19.04 44.72 13.56
C HIS A 89 -20.02 43.78 14.28
N GLN A 90 -20.13 43.88 15.61
CA GLN A 90 -21.02 43.03 16.46
C GLN A 90 -20.76 41.53 16.30
N ILE A 91 -19.51 41.15 16.06
CA ILE A 91 -19.08 39.76 15.91
C ILE A 91 -18.65 39.22 17.26
N ALA A 92 -19.33 38.20 17.76
CA ALA A 92 -18.92 37.46 18.97
C ALA A 92 -17.78 36.48 18.63
N PRO A 93 -16.74 36.38 19.46
CA PRO A 93 -15.69 35.39 19.28
C PRO A 93 -16.23 33.93 19.26
N ILE A 94 -15.58 33.08 18.47
CA ILE A 94 -15.73 31.63 18.52
C ILE A 94 -14.43 31.05 19.08
N ASP A 95 -14.54 30.28 20.16
CA ASP A 95 -13.41 29.83 20.97
C ASP A 95 -13.05 28.36 20.69
N LEU A 96 -13.99 27.60 20.07
CA LEU A 96 -13.80 26.23 19.66
C LEU A 96 -14.51 25.96 18.32
N VAL A 97 -13.84 25.21 17.45
CA VAL A 97 -14.41 24.66 16.22
C VAL A 97 -14.21 23.16 16.19
N ALA A 98 -15.29 22.40 16.00
CA ALA A 98 -15.22 20.98 15.66
C ALA A 98 -15.89 20.75 14.29
N VAL A 99 -15.08 20.35 13.32
CA VAL A 99 -15.48 20.12 11.94
C VAL A 99 -14.76 18.87 11.42
N ASN A 100 -15.48 17.93 10.89
CA ASN A 100 -14.92 16.89 10.04
C ASN A 100 -15.47 17.03 8.61
N LEU A 101 -14.66 16.66 7.63
CA LEU A 101 -14.91 16.90 6.23
C LEU A 101 -15.93 15.91 5.65
N TYR A 102 -16.54 16.26 4.54
CA TYR A 102 -17.40 15.36 3.79
C TYR A 102 -16.63 14.13 3.32
N PRO A 103 -17.30 12.97 3.15
CA PRO A 103 -16.65 11.69 2.84
C PRO A 103 -16.32 11.56 1.35
N PHE A 104 -15.51 12.48 0.83
CA PHE A 104 -15.08 12.50 -0.59
C PHE A 104 -14.39 11.19 -0.97
N GLU A 105 -13.41 10.76 -0.19
CA GLU A 105 -12.61 9.57 -0.49
C GLU A 105 -13.46 8.30 -0.51
N GLU A 106 -14.42 8.19 0.41
CA GLU A 106 -15.33 7.04 0.49
C GLU A 106 -16.31 7.02 -0.70
N THR A 107 -16.79 8.20 -1.10
CA THR A 107 -17.68 8.33 -2.26
C THR A 107 -16.93 8.04 -3.55
N ALA A 108 -15.72 8.56 -3.70
CA ALA A 108 -14.87 8.31 -4.87
C ALA A 108 -14.46 6.83 -5.02
N ALA A 109 -14.31 6.11 -3.89
CA ALA A 109 -13.99 4.68 -3.89
C ALA A 109 -15.21 3.77 -4.13
N ARG A 110 -16.44 4.30 -4.09
CA ARG A 110 -17.67 3.52 -4.25
C ARG A 110 -17.86 3.11 -5.70
N ALA A 111 -17.96 1.81 -5.96
CA ALA A 111 -18.23 1.28 -7.29
C ALA A 111 -19.51 1.86 -7.88
N GLY A 112 -19.43 2.41 -9.10
CA GLY A 112 -20.55 3.02 -9.81
C GLY A 112 -20.98 4.41 -9.33
N ALA A 113 -20.22 5.07 -8.46
CA ALA A 113 -20.46 6.47 -8.12
C ALA A 113 -20.29 7.36 -9.35
N LYS A 114 -21.22 8.29 -9.54
CA LYS A 114 -21.17 9.22 -10.69
C LYS A 114 -20.24 10.39 -10.38
N PRO A 115 -19.54 10.95 -11.38
CA PRO A 115 -18.66 12.11 -11.19
C PRO A 115 -19.33 13.27 -10.47
N GLU A 116 -20.59 13.55 -10.79
CA GLU A 116 -21.35 14.63 -10.18
C GLU A 116 -21.60 14.38 -8.67
N GLU A 117 -21.85 13.13 -8.28
CA GLU A 117 -22.02 12.75 -6.86
C GLU A 117 -20.70 12.91 -6.09
N ILE A 118 -19.58 12.58 -6.71
CA ILE A 118 -18.25 12.69 -6.12
C ILE A 118 -17.86 14.16 -5.96
N ILE A 119 -18.08 14.98 -7.00
CA ILE A 119 -17.81 16.42 -6.97
C ILE A 119 -18.62 17.11 -5.87
N GLU A 120 -19.87 16.70 -5.64
CA GLU A 120 -20.73 17.28 -4.58
C GLU A 120 -20.19 16.99 -3.17
N GLN A 121 -19.30 16.00 -2.99
CA GLN A 121 -18.62 15.74 -1.72
C GLN A 121 -17.35 16.58 -1.52
N ILE A 122 -17.03 17.50 -2.43
CA ILE A 122 -15.91 18.43 -2.23
C ILE A 122 -16.37 19.52 -1.24
N ASP A 123 -15.89 19.42 0.00
CA ASP A 123 -16.20 20.35 1.08
C ASP A 123 -15.37 21.63 0.94
N ILE A 124 -16.05 22.77 0.82
CA ILE A 124 -15.42 24.09 0.76
C ILE A 124 -15.45 24.79 2.13
N GLY A 125 -16.59 24.75 2.81
CA GLY A 125 -16.80 25.45 4.06
C GLY A 125 -16.03 24.86 5.23
N GLY A 126 -16.01 23.55 5.34
CA GLY A 126 -15.29 22.81 6.38
C GLY A 126 -13.79 23.12 6.42
N PRO A 127 -13.04 22.88 5.31
CA PRO A 127 -11.63 23.22 5.24
C PRO A 127 -11.34 24.71 5.53
N SER A 128 -12.20 25.61 5.07
CA SER A 128 -12.05 27.04 5.28
C SER A 128 -12.12 27.41 6.77
N MET A 129 -13.11 26.90 7.51
CA MET A 129 -13.25 27.09 8.96
C MET A 129 -12.09 26.46 9.73
N LEU A 130 -11.75 25.22 9.42
CA LEU A 130 -10.64 24.48 10.04
C LEU A 130 -9.32 25.24 9.89
N ARG A 131 -8.98 25.69 8.70
CA ARG A 131 -7.73 26.43 8.42
C ARG A 131 -7.72 27.80 9.11
N SER A 132 -8.86 28.50 9.19
CA SER A 132 -8.97 29.75 9.93
C SER A 132 -8.73 29.57 11.43
N ALA A 133 -9.37 28.57 12.04
CA ALA A 133 -9.18 28.26 13.45
C ALA A 133 -7.76 27.74 13.75
N ALA A 134 -7.23 26.83 12.93
CA ALA A 134 -5.88 26.29 13.07
C ALA A 134 -4.78 27.38 12.95
N LYS A 135 -4.95 28.37 12.05
CA LYS A 135 -4.06 29.52 11.97
C LYS A 135 -4.05 30.33 13.27
N ASN A 136 -5.16 30.38 13.98
CA ASN A 136 -5.34 31.12 15.23
C ASN A 136 -5.40 30.18 16.46
N PHE A 137 -4.68 29.06 16.42
CA PHE A 137 -4.74 28.01 17.45
C PHE A 137 -4.45 28.54 18.87
N ALA A 138 -3.66 29.57 19.01
CA ALA A 138 -3.40 30.22 20.29
C ALA A 138 -4.69 30.77 20.97
N SER A 139 -5.71 31.11 20.17
CA SER A 139 -6.98 31.66 20.65
C SER A 139 -8.17 30.71 20.50
N VAL A 140 -8.08 29.69 19.63
CA VAL A 140 -9.20 28.83 19.25
C VAL A 140 -8.81 27.37 19.34
N PHE A 141 -9.59 26.54 20.03
CA PHE A 141 -9.47 25.09 19.89
C PHE A 141 -10.04 24.65 18.55
N VAL A 142 -9.30 23.81 17.83
CA VAL A 142 -9.76 23.28 16.56
C VAL A 142 -9.72 21.74 16.55
N ILE A 143 -10.83 21.10 16.26
CA ILE A 143 -10.94 19.63 16.25
C ILE A 143 -11.39 19.18 14.86
N VAL A 144 -10.61 18.29 14.25
CA VAL A 144 -10.93 17.69 12.94
C VAL A 144 -11.27 16.20 13.07
N ASP A 145 -10.92 15.58 14.19
CA ASP A 145 -11.09 14.17 14.47
C ASP A 145 -11.94 13.95 15.74
N PRO A 146 -13.07 13.20 15.68
CA PRO A 146 -13.89 12.89 16.84
C PRO A 146 -13.12 12.22 17.99
N ALA A 147 -12.03 11.50 17.69
CA ALA A 147 -11.18 10.88 18.71
C ALA A 147 -10.54 11.89 19.70
N ASP A 148 -10.46 13.17 19.33
CA ASP A 148 -9.91 14.21 20.17
C ASP A 148 -10.95 14.86 21.12
N TYR A 149 -12.25 14.56 20.99
CA TYR A 149 -13.31 15.17 21.79
C TYR A 149 -13.07 15.01 23.30
N GLY A 150 -12.77 13.80 23.75
CA GLY A 150 -12.53 13.52 25.18
C GLY A 150 -11.32 14.26 25.74
N ARG A 151 -10.23 14.34 24.96
CA ARG A 151 -9.02 15.05 25.36
C ARG A 151 -9.25 16.55 25.50
N VAL A 152 -10.01 17.13 24.57
CA VAL A 152 -10.34 18.57 24.63
C VAL A 152 -11.28 18.86 25.78
N LEU A 153 -12.33 18.06 26.02
CA LEU A 153 -13.20 18.23 27.19
C LEU A 153 -12.40 18.20 28.49
N ALA A 154 -11.51 17.24 28.65
CA ALA A 154 -10.68 17.13 29.86
C ALA A 154 -9.80 18.36 30.09
N ALA A 155 -9.20 18.91 29.02
CA ALA A 155 -8.42 20.14 29.10
C ALA A 155 -9.29 21.36 29.50
N LEU A 156 -10.48 21.48 28.92
CA LEU A 156 -11.44 22.54 29.25
C LEU A 156 -11.95 22.45 30.69
N GLU A 157 -12.24 21.24 31.21
CA GLU A 157 -12.62 20.98 32.59
C GLU A 157 -11.51 21.38 33.59
N ALA A 158 -10.28 21.02 33.23
CA ALA A 158 -9.11 21.36 34.04
C ALA A 158 -8.76 22.87 33.96
N LYS A 159 -9.40 23.63 33.08
CA LYS A 159 -9.05 25.02 32.74
C LYS A 159 -7.59 25.17 32.36
N ASP A 160 -7.06 24.14 31.72
CA ASP A 160 -5.69 24.07 31.25
C ASP A 160 -5.64 24.69 29.83
N ASP A 161 -4.96 25.82 29.73
CA ASP A 161 -4.70 26.48 28.43
C ASP A 161 -3.46 25.86 27.75
N ASP A 162 -3.51 24.54 27.55
CA ASP A 162 -2.44 23.72 26.96
C ASP A 162 -2.16 24.15 25.50
N LEU A 163 -1.19 25.04 25.33
CA LEU A 163 -0.77 25.52 24.01
C LEU A 163 -0.19 24.40 23.13
N ASP A 164 0.40 23.37 23.74
CA ASP A 164 0.94 22.22 23.00
C ASP A 164 -0.17 21.33 22.48
N LEU A 165 -1.25 21.16 23.25
CA LEU A 165 -2.46 20.50 22.73
C LEU A 165 -3.07 21.28 21.56
N ARG A 166 -3.22 22.61 21.70
CA ARG A 166 -3.76 23.46 20.62
C ARG A 166 -2.90 23.38 19.35
N ARG A 167 -1.60 23.37 19.50
CA ARG A 167 -0.64 23.22 18.39
C ARG A 167 -0.76 21.87 17.72
N LEU A 168 -0.87 20.78 18.50
CA LEU A 168 -1.08 19.43 17.99
C LEU A 168 -2.39 19.34 17.20
N LEU A 169 -3.48 19.90 17.72
CA LEU A 169 -4.78 19.91 17.03
C LEU A 169 -4.71 20.70 15.70
N ALA A 170 -4.01 21.84 15.69
CA ALA A 170 -3.78 22.62 14.47
C ALA A 170 -2.93 21.86 13.44
N GLU A 171 -1.90 21.13 13.87
CA GLU A 171 -1.11 20.23 13.01
C GLU A 171 -2.01 19.18 12.35
N LYS A 172 -2.88 18.50 13.14
CA LYS A 172 -3.83 17.53 12.63
C LYS A 172 -4.77 18.12 11.56
N VAL A 173 -5.22 19.35 11.75
CA VAL A 173 -6.04 20.06 10.74
C VAL A 173 -5.30 20.22 9.43
N PHE A 174 -4.07 20.74 9.46
CA PHE A 174 -3.30 20.93 8.23
C PHE A 174 -2.93 19.59 7.57
N ALA A 175 -2.62 18.57 8.35
CA ALA A 175 -2.39 17.22 7.84
C ALA A 175 -3.66 16.67 7.14
N ARG A 176 -4.83 16.79 7.78
CA ARG A 176 -6.10 16.29 7.23
C ARG A 176 -6.54 17.05 5.98
N THR A 177 -6.42 18.39 5.98
CA THR A 177 -6.79 19.19 4.78
C THR A 177 -5.84 18.93 3.63
N ALA A 178 -4.54 18.75 3.87
CA ALA A 178 -3.57 18.38 2.85
C ALA A 178 -3.87 17.00 2.24
N ALA A 179 -4.22 16.02 3.09
CA ALA A 179 -4.61 14.68 2.63
C ALA A 179 -5.91 14.72 1.80
N TYR A 180 -6.87 15.53 2.21
CA TYR A 180 -8.15 15.73 1.52
C TYR A 180 -7.93 16.33 0.13
N ASP A 181 -7.16 17.42 0.03
CA ASP A 181 -6.81 18.05 -1.24
C ASP A 181 -6.01 17.12 -2.16
N ALA A 182 -5.11 16.30 -1.58
CA ALA A 182 -4.36 15.30 -2.32
C ALA A 182 -5.28 14.23 -2.95
N ALA A 183 -6.29 13.76 -2.21
CA ALA A 183 -7.27 12.79 -2.72
C ALA A 183 -8.11 13.37 -3.86
N ILE A 184 -8.56 14.63 -3.73
CA ILE A 184 -9.30 15.34 -4.78
C ILE A 184 -8.43 15.50 -6.04
N ALA A 185 -7.19 15.95 -5.88
CA ALA A 185 -6.26 16.14 -7.00
C ALA A 185 -5.95 14.82 -7.72
N TYR A 186 -5.77 13.73 -6.97
CA TYR A 186 -5.57 12.39 -7.52
C TYR A 186 -6.78 11.93 -8.34
N TRP A 187 -8.00 12.09 -7.81
CA TRP A 187 -9.23 11.72 -8.50
C TRP A 187 -9.38 12.46 -9.84
N PHE A 188 -9.15 13.78 -9.87
CA PHE A 188 -9.17 14.55 -11.13
C PHE A 188 -8.08 14.12 -12.10
N GLY A 189 -6.92 13.68 -11.61
CA GLY A 189 -5.85 13.12 -12.45
C GLY A 189 -6.28 11.82 -13.13
N CYS A 190 -6.92 10.91 -12.38
CA CYS A 190 -7.45 9.65 -12.91
C CYS A 190 -8.52 9.87 -14.00
N GLU A 191 -9.42 10.86 -13.83
CA GLU A 191 -10.43 11.21 -14.83
C GLU A 191 -9.81 11.67 -16.16
N ARG A 192 -8.60 12.23 -16.14
CA ARG A 192 -7.85 12.64 -17.33
C ARG A 192 -6.94 11.56 -17.87
N SER A 193 -6.86 10.41 -17.23
CA SER A 193 -5.88 9.35 -17.54
C SER A 193 -4.43 9.85 -17.58
N GLU A 194 -4.10 10.84 -16.75
CA GLU A 194 -2.78 11.43 -16.67
C GLU A 194 -1.93 10.67 -15.64
N ILE A 195 -0.96 9.91 -16.14
CA ILE A 195 -0.12 9.03 -15.30
C ILE A 195 0.93 9.82 -14.52
N PHE A 196 1.55 10.83 -15.15
CA PHE A 196 2.62 11.63 -14.56
C PHE A 196 2.25 13.12 -14.55
N PRO A 197 1.40 13.57 -13.60
CA PRO A 197 1.03 14.97 -13.50
C PRO A 197 2.23 15.83 -13.06
N ASP A 198 2.19 17.13 -13.38
CA ASP A 198 3.24 18.08 -12.99
C ASP A 198 3.51 18.14 -11.48
N ARG A 199 2.52 17.79 -10.67
CA ARG A 199 2.61 17.74 -9.20
C ARG A 199 1.94 16.49 -8.67
N ILE A 200 2.64 15.79 -7.79
CA ILE A 200 2.12 14.62 -7.09
C ILE A 200 2.02 14.96 -5.60
N ALA A 201 0.87 14.68 -5.00
CA ALA A 201 0.66 14.73 -3.57
C ALA A 201 0.29 13.33 -3.08
N ILE A 202 1.05 12.79 -2.15
CA ILE A 202 0.82 11.47 -1.55
C ILE A 202 0.44 11.69 -0.09
N ALA A 203 -0.75 11.25 0.30
CA ALA A 203 -1.21 11.28 1.67
C ALA A 203 -1.15 9.88 2.28
N LEU A 204 -0.37 9.74 3.34
CA LEU A 204 -0.18 8.48 4.05
C LEU A 204 -0.54 8.64 5.52
N GLU A 205 -1.29 7.69 6.06
CA GLU A 205 -1.62 7.61 7.49
C GLU A 205 -0.75 6.56 8.18
N LYS A 206 -0.27 6.88 9.38
CA LYS A 206 0.53 5.93 10.16
C LYS A 206 -0.35 4.80 10.69
N ALA A 207 -0.21 3.60 10.13
CA ALA A 207 -0.91 2.41 10.59
C ALA A 207 -0.33 1.90 11.92
N THR A 208 1.01 1.84 12.03
CA THR A 208 1.67 1.38 13.25
C THR A 208 3.11 1.85 13.34
N THR A 209 3.61 1.95 14.57
CA THR A 209 5.05 2.12 14.83
C THR A 209 5.69 0.73 14.86
N LEU A 210 6.77 0.55 14.12
CA LEU A 210 7.52 -0.69 14.06
C LEU A 210 8.63 -0.68 15.14
N ARG A 211 9.02 -1.87 15.58
CA ARG A 211 10.06 -2.01 16.60
C ARG A 211 11.38 -1.37 16.18
N TYR A 212 11.78 -1.54 14.92
CA TYR A 212 12.92 -0.91 14.26
C TYR A 212 12.78 -1.07 12.74
N GLY A 213 13.65 -0.42 11.96
CA GLY A 213 13.71 -0.52 10.50
C GLY A 213 14.43 -1.79 10.03
N GLU A 214 15.20 -1.69 8.96
CA GLU A 214 16.03 -2.82 8.49
C GLU A 214 17.00 -3.29 9.56
N ASN A 215 17.52 -2.34 10.35
CA ASN A 215 18.51 -2.61 11.41
C ASN A 215 18.05 -2.04 12.77
N PRO A 216 18.51 -2.64 13.90
CA PRO A 216 18.04 -2.29 15.24
C PRO A 216 18.20 -0.81 15.64
N GLY A 217 19.13 -0.07 15.09
CA GLY A 217 19.32 1.36 15.38
C GLY A 217 18.39 2.31 14.63
N GLN A 218 17.58 1.81 13.71
CA GLN A 218 16.71 2.63 12.85
C GLN A 218 15.28 2.66 13.40
N ARG A 219 14.76 3.86 13.67
CA ARG A 219 13.33 4.04 14.01
C ARG A 219 12.50 3.87 12.76
N ALA A 220 11.35 3.19 12.86
CA ALA A 220 10.48 2.90 11.73
C ALA A 220 8.99 2.93 12.08
N ALA A 221 8.17 3.17 11.07
CA ALA A 221 6.73 3.05 11.13
C ALA A 221 6.20 2.57 9.78
N PHE A 222 5.07 1.92 9.78
CA PHE A 222 4.33 1.58 8.58
C PHE A 222 3.27 2.64 8.34
N TYR A 223 3.29 3.22 7.16
CA TYR A 223 2.30 4.17 6.69
C TYR A 223 1.52 3.55 5.55
N VAL A 224 0.24 3.80 5.52
CA VAL A 224 -0.71 3.25 4.52
C VAL A 224 -1.47 4.38 3.86
N GLU A 225 -1.94 4.15 2.65
CA GLU A 225 -2.96 4.98 2.04
C GLU A 225 -4.30 4.78 2.76
N ARG A 226 -5.18 5.78 2.71
CA ARG A 226 -6.45 5.73 3.45
C ARG A 226 -7.37 4.58 3.00
N GLN A 227 -7.33 4.21 1.74
CA GLN A 227 -7.97 2.98 1.28
C GLN A 227 -7.15 1.77 1.74
N LYS A 228 -7.83 0.81 2.39
CA LYS A 228 -7.21 -0.45 2.78
C LYS A 228 -7.05 -1.36 1.57
N ASP A 229 -5.89 -1.31 0.95
CA ASP A 229 -5.47 -2.18 -0.14
C ASP A 229 -4.05 -2.71 0.11
N GLY A 230 -3.55 -3.54 -0.78
CA GLY A 230 -2.22 -4.13 -0.63
C GLY A 230 -2.02 -4.81 0.73
N LEU A 231 -0.87 -4.61 1.34
CA LEU A 231 -0.52 -5.22 2.64
C LEU A 231 -1.45 -4.77 3.78
N SER A 232 -2.08 -3.59 3.67
CA SER A 232 -3.01 -3.09 4.70
C SER A 232 -4.38 -3.77 4.68
N ALA A 233 -4.72 -4.49 3.61
CA ALA A 233 -5.93 -5.29 3.49
C ALA A 233 -5.81 -6.67 4.15
N LEU A 234 -4.59 -7.12 4.46
CA LEU A 234 -4.36 -8.42 5.08
C LEU A 234 -4.78 -8.43 6.55
N GLU A 235 -5.51 -9.47 6.94
CA GLU A 235 -5.88 -9.71 8.33
C GLU A 235 -4.83 -10.59 9.03
N LYS A 236 -4.25 -10.10 10.12
CA LYS A 236 -3.33 -10.90 10.94
C LYS A 236 -4.14 -11.84 11.85
N LYS A 237 -4.09 -13.15 11.59
CA LYS A 237 -4.78 -14.20 12.37
C LYS A 237 -3.97 -14.66 13.58
N GLY A 238 -2.64 -14.50 13.57
CA GLY A 238 -1.80 -14.98 14.67
C GLY A 238 -0.37 -14.46 14.64
N GLY A 239 0.39 -14.81 15.68
CA GLY A 239 1.81 -14.51 15.78
C GLY A 239 2.16 -13.13 16.31
N LYS A 240 3.46 -12.83 16.31
CA LYS A 240 4.03 -11.55 16.76
C LYS A 240 3.65 -10.39 15.85
N GLU A 241 3.97 -9.16 16.29
CA GLU A 241 3.87 -7.97 15.44
C GLU A 241 4.79 -8.08 14.23
N LEU A 242 4.35 -7.49 13.12
CA LEU A 242 5.15 -7.41 11.89
C LEU A 242 6.35 -6.49 12.11
N SER A 243 7.49 -6.87 11.58
CA SER A 243 8.69 -6.03 11.51
C SER A 243 8.77 -5.34 10.14
N PHE A 244 9.65 -4.36 10.01
CA PHE A 244 9.97 -3.71 8.75
C PHE A 244 10.38 -4.74 7.67
N ASN A 245 11.28 -5.66 8.02
CA ASN A 245 11.73 -6.71 7.10
C ASN A 245 10.61 -7.71 6.75
N ASN A 246 9.69 -8.02 7.70
CA ASN A 246 8.55 -8.85 7.37
C ASN A 246 7.64 -8.19 6.30
N LEU A 247 7.39 -6.89 6.40
CA LEU A 247 6.59 -6.17 5.40
C LEU A 247 7.27 -6.15 4.03
N LEU A 248 8.59 -5.94 3.98
CA LEU A 248 9.34 -6.01 2.73
C LEU A 248 9.32 -7.42 2.11
N ASP A 249 9.51 -8.45 2.93
CA ASP A 249 9.52 -9.84 2.46
C ASP A 249 8.12 -10.32 2.06
N LEU A 250 7.06 -9.85 2.73
CA LEU A 250 5.66 -10.07 2.34
C LEU A 250 5.37 -9.47 0.96
N GLU A 251 5.79 -8.23 0.70
CA GLU A 251 5.68 -7.61 -0.63
C GLU A 251 6.43 -8.46 -1.68
N GLY A 252 7.65 -8.91 -1.36
CA GLY A 252 8.41 -9.78 -2.25
C GLY A 252 7.74 -11.12 -2.52
N ALA A 253 7.08 -11.71 -1.52
CA ALA A 253 6.38 -12.99 -1.63
C ALA A 253 5.10 -12.89 -2.46
N LEU A 254 4.32 -11.82 -2.28
CA LEU A 254 3.13 -11.53 -3.07
C LEU A 254 3.51 -11.25 -4.53
N LEU A 255 4.53 -10.42 -4.78
CA LEU A 255 5.06 -10.17 -6.12
C LEU A 255 5.48 -11.45 -6.85
N ALA A 256 6.03 -12.44 -6.12
CA ALA A 256 6.44 -13.71 -6.71
C ALA A 256 5.24 -14.59 -7.09
N THR A 257 4.13 -14.51 -6.36
CA THR A 257 2.92 -15.30 -6.63
C THR A 257 1.91 -14.59 -7.53
N ASP A 258 1.94 -13.25 -7.62
CA ASP A 258 1.02 -12.45 -8.44
C ASP A 258 0.89 -12.93 -9.90
N PRO A 259 1.98 -13.29 -10.63
CA PRO A 259 1.87 -13.76 -12.01
C PRO A 259 1.15 -15.11 -12.16
N PHE A 260 0.92 -15.81 -11.04
CA PHE A 260 0.30 -17.13 -10.98
C PHE A 260 -1.13 -17.08 -10.39
N GLU A 261 -1.76 -15.91 -10.38
CA GLU A 261 -3.17 -15.79 -9.96
C GLU A 261 -4.07 -16.68 -10.84
N GLY A 262 -4.93 -17.45 -10.18
CA GLY A 262 -5.77 -18.47 -10.86
C GLY A 262 -5.13 -19.85 -10.96
N GLU A 263 -3.85 -19.99 -10.64
CA GLU A 263 -3.15 -21.28 -10.53
C GLU A 263 -2.82 -21.57 -9.06
N THR A 264 -2.58 -22.83 -8.72
CA THR A 264 -2.08 -23.20 -7.39
C THR A 264 -0.58 -22.99 -7.33
N ALA A 265 -0.13 -21.90 -6.69
CA ALA A 265 1.28 -21.56 -6.57
C ALA A 265 1.71 -21.31 -5.13
N CYS A 266 2.99 -21.57 -4.86
CA CYS A 266 3.67 -21.25 -3.61
C CYS A 266 5.02 -20.58 -3.90
N ALA A 267 5.30 -19.45 -3.24
CA ALA A 267 6.61 -18.82 -3.24
C ALA A 267 7.18 -18.78 -1.83
N ILE A 268 8.47 -19.11 -1.71
CA ILE A 268 9.26 -19.00 -0.49
C ILE A 268 10.29 -17.90 -0.72
N VAL A 269 10.18 -16.83 0.07
CA VAL A 269 10.94 -15.59 -0.15
C VAL A 269 11.80 -15.27 1.06
N LYS A 270 13.01 -14.81 0.80
CA LYS A 270 13.93 -14.30 1.81
C LYS A 270 14.68 -13.10 1.26
N HIS A 271 14.71 -12.00 2.04
CA HIS A 271 15.34 -10.75 1.63
C HIS A 271 14.78 -10.23 0.29
N THR A 272 13.42 -10.24 0.21
CA THR A 272 12.62 -9.79 -0.94
C THR A 272 12.84 -10.57 -2.24
N THR A 273 13.53 -11.70 -2.20
CA THR A 273 13.86 -12.52 -3.38
C THR A 273 13.42 -13.96 -3.16
N PRO A 274 12.77 -14.60 -4.14
CA PRO A 274 12.43 -16.01 -4.05
C PRO A 274 13.67 -16.88 -3.91
N CYS A 275 13.66 -17.79 -2.95
CA CYS A 275 14.59 -18.92 -2.90
C CYS A 275 13.93 -20.20 -3.44
N GLY A 276 12.63 -20.19 -3.65
CA GLY A 276 11.88 -21.22 -4.34
C GLY A 276 10.48 -20.74 -4.73
N LEU A 277 10.03 -21.20 -5.89
CA LEU A 277 8.68 -20.93 -6.41
C LEU A 277 8.21 -22.13 -7.21
N ALA A 278 6.96 -22.52 -7.03
CA ALA A 278 6.38 -23.62 -7.80
C ALA A 278 4.88 -23.47 -7.99
N THR A 279 4.39 -24.04 -9.08
CA THR A 279 2.97 -24.32 -9.33
C THR A 279 2.72 -25.82 -9.25
N SER A 280 1.52 -26.23 -8.80
CA SER A 280 1.12 -27.63 -8.75
C SER A 280 -0.39 -27.78 -8.71
N THR A 281 -0.87 -29.00 -8.46
CA THR A 281 -2.30 -29.32 -8.32
C THR A 281 -2.82 -29.14 -6.89
N SER A 282 -1.93 -29.06 -5.88
CA SER A 282 -2.28 -28.80 -4.48
C SER A 282 -1.30 -27.82 -3.83
N ALA A 283 -1.75 -27.12 -2.78
CA ALA A 283 -0.92 -26.22 -2.00
C ALA A 283 0.28 -26.94 -1.39
N LEU A 284 0.07 -28.12 -0.83
CA LEU A 284 1.14 -28.96 -0.25
C LEU A 284 2.22 -29.31 -1.27
N ASP A 285 1.84 -29.72 -2.47
CA ASP A 285 2.80 -30.13 -3.49
C ASP A 285 3.54 -28.90 -4.06
N ALA A 286 2.85 -27.79 -4.26
CA ALA A 286 3.50 -26.52 -4.62
C ALA A 286 4.53 -26.07 -3.56
N TYR A 287 4.19 -26.18 -2.26
CA TYR A 287 5.12 -25.89 -1.18
C TYR A 287 6.35 -26.82 -1.19
N LYS A 288 6.14 -28.12 -1.30
CA LYS A 288 7.24 -29.10 -1.33
C LYS A 288 8.20 -28.86 -2.49
N LYS A 289 7.66 -28.60 -3.68
CA LYS A 289 8.47 -28.27 -4.87
C LYS A 289 9.22 -26.94 -4.69
N ALA A 290 8.57 -25.90 -4.18
CA ALA A 290 9.22 -24.61 -3.92
C ALA A 290 10.36 -24.77 -2.87
N LEU A 291 10.10 -25.50 -1.78
CA LEU A 291 11.09 -25.75 -0.73
C LEU A 291 12.30 -26.53 -1.26
N ALA A 292 12.10 -27.48 -2.17
CA ALA A 292 13.18 -28.29 -2.73
C ALA A 292 14.22 -27.46 -3.51
N CYS A 293 13.85 -26.28 -4.03
CA CYS A 293 14.76 -25.40 -4.77
C CYS A 293 15.97 -24.94 -3.91
N ASP A 294 15.72 -24.46 -2.68
CA ASP A 294 16.76 -24.03 -1.74
C ASP A 294 16.27 -24.16 -0.30
N PRO A 295 16.28 -25.36 0.27
CA PRO A 295 15.78 -25.61 1.62
C PRO A 295 16.61 -24.93 2.70
N VAL A 296 17.88 -24.61 2.41
CA VAL A 296 18.78 -23.92 3.35
C VAL A 296 18.36 -22.46 3.50
N SER A 297 18.12 -21.77 2.38
CA SER A 297 17.69 -20.37 2.39
C SER A 297 16.25 -20.20 2.89
N ALA A 298 15.41 -21.24 2.79
CA ALA A 298 14.02 -21.22 3.25
C ALA A 298 13.88 -21.06 4.78
N PHE A 299 14.92 -21.32 5.56
CA PHE A 299 14.91 -21.08 7.00
C PHE A 299 14.77 -19.57 7.31
N GLY A 300 13.72 -19.19 8.03
CA GLY A 300 13.40 -17.80 8.36
C GLY A 300 12.81 -17.00 7.19
N SER A 301 12.15 -17.67 6.28
CA SER A 301 11.52 -17.09 5.09
C SER A 301 10.11 -16.56 5.36
N VAL A 302 9.55 -15.90 4.34
CA VAL A 302 8.14 -15.58 4.19
C VAL A 302 7.56 -16.43 3.07
N ILE A 303 6.40 -17.03 3.30
CA ILE A 303 5.74 -17.93 2.35
C ILE A 303 4.41 -17.33 1.89
N SER A 304 4.19 -17.31 0.57
CA SER A 304 2.93 -16.88 -0.05
C SER A 304 2.29 -18.02 -0.84
N PHE A 305 0.97 -18.14 -0.72
CA PHE A 305 0.14 -19.04 -1.51
C PHE A 305 -0.93 -18.27 -2.29
N THR A 306 -1.24 -18.72 -3.50
CA THR A 306 -2.34 -18.19 -4.31
C THR A 306 -3.71 -18.80 -3.97
N VAL A 307 -3.72 -19.92 -3.24
CA VAL A 307 -4.89 -20.72 -2.89
C VAL A 307 -5.01 -20.89 -1.38
N PRO A 308 -6.18 -21.32 -0.86
CA PRO A 308 -6.33 -21.63 0.55
C PRO A 308 -5.32 -22.67 1.04
N VAL A 309 -4.86 -22.50 2.29
CA VAL A 309 -3.95 -23.42 2.98
C VAL A 309 -4.77 -24.37 3.84
N ASP A 310 -4.63 -25.66 3.59
CA ASP A 310 -5.24 -26.76 4.33
C ASP A 310 -4.36 -27.27 5.50
N ASP A 311 -4.90 -28.19 6.27
CA ASP A 311 -4.26 -28.76 7.46
C ASP A 311 -2.94 -29.47 7.13
N GLU A 312 -2.89 -30.24 6.04
CA GLU A 312 -1.68 -30.96 5.61
C GLU A 312 -0.56 -30.00 5.19
N THR A 313 -0.93 -28.93 4.48
CA THR A 313 -0.01 -27.87 4.08
C THR A 313 0.51 -27.13 5.29
N ALA A 314 -0.37 -26.78 6.25
CA ALA A 314 -0.01 -26.11 7.48
C ALA A 314 0.96 -26.93 8.34
N GLU A 315 0.73 -28.28 8.44
CA GLU A 315 1.66 -29.19 9.14
C GLU A 315 3.04 -29.21 8.49
N ALA A 316 3.09 -29.28 7.15
CA ALA A 316 4.33 -29.28 6.40
C ALA A 316 5.10 -27.93 6.59
N VAL A 317 4.42 -26.79 6.49
CA VAL A 317 5.02 -25.46 6.73
C VAL A 317 5.50 -25.33 8.18
N SER A 318 4.73 -25.85 9.14
CA SER A 318 5.08 -25.76 10.57
C SER A 318 6.37 -26.51 10.94
N SER A 319 6.82 -27.46 10.10
CA SER A 319 8.07 -28.17 10.32
C SER A 319 9.32 -27.32 10.09
N LEU A 320 9.19 -26.21 9.38
CA LEU A 320 10.25 -25.24 9.11
C LEU A 320 10.12 -24.03 10.02
N PHE A 321 11.23 -23.35 10.33
CA PHE A 321 11.16 -22.01 10.91
C PHE A 321 10.82 -21.00 9.81
N VAL A 322 9.60 -20.42 9.89
CA VAL A 322 9.03 -19.43 8.97
C VAL A 322 8.68 -18.17 9.76
N GLU A 323 8.99 -17.01 9.23
CA GLU A 323 8.67 -15.72 9.84
C GLU A 323 7.21 -15.29 9.60
N CYS A 324 6.75 -15.43 8.35
CA CYS A 324 5.39 -15.09 7.95
C CYS A 324 4.85 -16.10 6.92
N ILE A 325 3.54 -16.32 6.97
CA ILE A 325 2.79 -17.02 5.92
C ILE A 325 1.61 -16.15 5.52
N VAL A 326 1.37 -16.03 4.22
CA VAL A 326 0.22 -15.32 3.66
C VAL A 326 -0.51 -16.21 2.65
N ALA A 327 -1.83 -16.25 2.78
CA ALA A 327 -2.71 -16.98 1.86
C ALA A 327 -4.09 -16.28 1.76
N PRO A 328 -4.85 -16.52 0.67
CA PRO A 328 -6.20 -15.98 0.56
C PRO A 328 -7.12 -16.42 1.71
N GLN A 329 -6.93 -17.64 2.21
CA GLN A 329 -7.70 -18.22 3.31
C GLN A 329 -6.95 -19.39 3.95
N PHE A 330 -7.28 -19.70 5.20
CA PHE A 330 -6.82 -20.88 5.92
C PHE A 330 -8.01 -21.70 6.41
N THR A 331 -7.91 -23.04 6.39
CA THR A 331 -8.90 -23.88 7.06
C THR A 331 -8.81 -23.66 8.59
N PRO A 332 -9.90 -23.90 9.34
CA PRO A 332 -9.85 -23.83 10.81
C PRO A 332 -8.75 -24.69 11.42
N GLY A 333 -8.56 -25.93 10.90
CA GLY A 333 -7.49 -26.83 11.37
C GLY A 333 -6.10 -26.30 11.04
N ALA A 334 -5.91 -25.71 9.86
CA ALA A 334 -4.66 -25.05 9.49
C ALA A 334 -4.30 -23.92 10.46
N LEU A 335 -5.28 -23.07 10.84
CA LEU A 335 -5.05 -22.01 11.84
C LEU A 335 -4.63 -22.59 13.18
N GLU A 336 -5.32 -23.62 13.68
CA GLU A 336 -4.97 -24.27 14.95
C GLU A 336 -3.54 -24.87 14.93
N ILE A 337 -3.09 -25.43 13.80
CA ILE A 337 -1.74 -25.96 13.64
C ILE A 337 -0.71 -24.82 13.68
N LEU A 338 -0.95 -23.76 12.91
CA LEU A 338 -0.02 -22.62 12.79
C LEU A 338 0.07 -21.79 14.07
N GLU A 339 -1.01 -21.66 14.84
CA GLU A 339 -1.04 -20.97 16.14
C GLU A 339 -0.12 -21.61 17.19
N ARG A 340 0.20 -22.90 17.08
CA ARG A 340 1.21 -23.56 17.94
C ARG A 340 2.59 -22.91 17.80
N LYS A 341 2.85 -22.21 16.69
CA LYS A 341 4.08 -21.48 16.40
C LYS A 341 3.93 -20.00 16.77
N LYS A 342 3.99 -19.67 18.06
CA LYS A 342 3.74 -18.32 18.62
C LYS A 342 4.47 -17.16 17.93
N ASN A 343 5.56 -17.44 17.21
CA ASN A 343 6.35 -16.42 16.52
C ASN A 343 5.96 -16.25 15.04
N LEU A 344 5.26 -17.23 14.44
CA LEU A 344 4.86 -17.22 13.04
C LEU A 344 3.69 -16.24 12.85
N ARG A 345 3.85 -15.25 11.97
CA ARG A 345 2.79 -14.32 11.60
C ARG A 345 1.95 -14.97 10.50
N VAL A 346 0.67 -15.17 10.79
CA VAL A 346 -0.30 -15.73 9.86
C VAL A 346 -1.16 -14.59 9.32
N LEU A 347 -1.15 -14.38 8.01
CA LEU A 347 -1.84 -13.28 7.33
C LEU A 347 -2.83 -13.85 6.32
N GLU A 348 -4.09 -13.45 6.44
CA GLU A 348 -5.17 -13.91 5.57
C GLU A 348 -5.69 -12.77 4.72
N GLY A 349 -5.95 -13.04 3.45
CA GLY A 349 -6.52 -12.10 2.51
C GLY A 349 -5.78 -12.04 1.18
N ARG A 350 -6.25 -11.15 0.32
CA ARG A 350 -5.63 -10.83 -0.96
C ARG A 350 -5.11 -9.40 -0.91
N ALA A 351 -3.84 -9.22 -1.12
CA ALA A 351 -3.18 -7.93 -1.14
C ALA A 351 -2.95 -7.48 -2.59
N GLN A 352 -4.02 -7.10 -3.26
CA GLN A 352 -3.92 -6.62 -4.64
C GLN A 352 -3.45 -5.16 -4.65
N TRP A 353 -2.65 -4.82 -5.65
CA TRP A 353 -2.31 -3.43 -5.92
C TRP A 353 -3.48 -2.70 -6.57
N ARG A 354 -3.60 -1.42 -6.23
CA ARG A 354 -4.57 -0.55 -6.88
C ARG A 354 -4.22 -0.40 -8.37
N GLU A 355 -5.24 -0.44 -9.21
CA GLU A 355 -5.11 -0.12 -10.62
C GLU A 355 -4.53 1.30 -10.79
N HIS A 356 -3.61 1.49 -11.70
CA HIS A 356 -2.88 2.74 -11.93
C HIS A 356 -2.01 3.28 -10.77
N ALA A 357 -1.77 2.48 -9.72
CA ALA A 357 -0.84 2.87 -8.67
C ALA A 357 0.59 2.98 -9.23
N LEU A 358 1.26 4.09 -8.94
CA LEU A 358 2.66 4.28 -9.27
C LEU A 358 3.56 3.60 -8.23
N ASP A 359 4.66 3.03 -8.70
CA ASP A 359 5.75 2.60 -7.84
C ASP A 359 6.72 3.77 -7.60
N TYR A 360 7.03 4.06 -6.34
CA TYR A 360 7.89 5.17 -5.93
C TYR A 360 9.17 4.67 -5.27
N LYS A 361 10.30 5.08 -5.82
CA LYS A 361 11.60 4.78 -5.25
C LYS A 361 12.28 6.05 -4.74
N ARG A 362 12.56 6.11 -3.43
CA ARG A 362 13.25 7.25 -2.83
C ARG A 362 14.68 7.35 -3.35
N VAL A 363 15.06 8.53 -3.84
CA VAL A 363 16.43 8.89 -4.19
C VAL A 363 16.82 10.20 -3.49
N ARG A 364 18.10 10.56 -3.53
CA ARG A 364 18.54 11.83 -2.93
C ARG A 364 17.88 13.00 -3.67
N GLY A 365 17.16 13.82 -2.92
CA GLY A 365 16.48 15.02 -3.44
C GLY A 365 15.09 14.77 -4.05
N GLY A 366 14.59 13.51 -4.13
CA GLY A 366 13.28 13.26 -4.71
C GLY A 366 12.87 11.80 -4.72
N PHE A 367 11.94 11.49 -5.62
CA PHE A 367 11.47 10.15 -5.92
C PHE A 367 11.54 9.89 -7.42
N LEU A 368 11.88 8.68 -7.79
CA LEU A 368 11.55 8.12 -9.09
C LEU A 368 10.16 7.54 -9.01
N ALA A 369 9.34 7.81 -9.99
CA ALA A 369 8.00 7.25 -10.13
C ALA A 369 7.93 6.48 -11.45
N GLN A 370 7.31 5.31 -11.44
CA GLN A 370 7.08 4.50 -12.64
C GLN A 370 5.73 3.81 -12.56
N GLU A 371 5.17 3.47 -13.72
CA GLU A 371 4.07 2.51 -13.77
C GLU A 371 4.57 1.15 -13.33
N ARG A 372 3.71 0.38 -12.68
CA ARG A 372 4.00 -1.03 -12.47
C ARG A 372 3.92 -1.77 -13.81
N ALA A 373 4.84 -2.72 -14.01
CA ALA A 373 4.78 -3.59 -15.17
C ALA A 373 3.41 -4.28 -15.23
N ALA A 374 2.73 -4.13 -16.37
CA ALA A 374 1.48 -4.86 -16.61
C ALA A 374 1.74 -6.36 -16.47
N ARG A 375 0.85 -7.06 -15.76
CA ARG A 375 0.83 -8.53 -15.79
C ARG A 375 0.67 -8.93 -17.26
N ASP A 376 1.47 -9.90 -17.69
CA ASP A 376 1.55 -10.48 -19.03
C ASP A 376 0.36 -10.16 -19.96
N ALA A 377 0.47 -9.09 -20.73
CA ALA A 377 -0.50 -8.76 -21.76
C ALA A 377 0.02 -9.32 -23.10
N GLY A 378 -0.20 -10.64 -23.32
CA GLY A 378 -0.08 -11.27 -24.63
C GLY A 378 1.24 -11.01 -25.35
N GLU A 379 2.35 -11.48 -24.81
CA GLU A 379 3.65 -11.39 -25.46
C GLU A 379 3.67 -12.30 -26.69
N GLU A 380 4.01 -11.75 -27.85
CA GLU A 380 4.32 -12.56 -29.03
C GLU A 380 5.69 -13.21 -28.85
N TRP A 381 5.69 -14.41 -28.29
CA TRP A 381 6.89 -15.22 -28.16
C TRP A 381 7.38 -15.70 -29.51
N ARG A 382 8.64 -15.42 -29.82
CA ARG A 382 9.24 -15.81 -31.09
C ARG A 382 10.37 -16.81 -30.86
N VAL A 383 10.24 -18.02 -31.40
CA VAL A 383 11.37 -18.95 -31.45
C VAL A 383 12.38 -18.44 -32.46
N VAL A 384 13.64 -18.31 -32.03
CA VAL A 384 14.72 -17.72 -32.85
C VAL A 384 15.78 -18.71 -33.28
N THR A 385 15.79 -19.92 -32.72
CA THR A 385 16.69 -21.02 -33.02
C THR A 385 16.10 -22.00 -34.04
N LYS A 386 16.93 -22.84 -34.66
CA LYS A 386 16.49 -23.93 -35.54
C LYS A 386 15.65 -24.96 -34.80
N ARG A 387 16.07 -25.34 -33.57
CA ARG A 387 15.30 -26.23 -32.70
C ARG A 387 14.12 -25.50 -32.13
N GLN A 388 12.94 -26.10 -32.23
CA GLN A 388 11.72 -25.63 -31.56
C GLN A 388 11.65 -26.23 -30.14
N PRO A 389 11.12 -25.51 -29.15
CA PRO A 389 10.85 -26.11 -27.85
C PRO A 389 9.71 -27.14 -27.98
N THR A 390 9.75 -28.18 -27.21
CA THR A 390 8.64 -29.11 -27.03
C THR A 390 7.53 -28.46 -26.21
N ASP A 391 6.31 -29.02 -26.20
CA ASP A 391 5.19 -28.50 -25.41
C ASP A 391 5.49 -28.49 -23.90
N VAL A 392 6.28 -29.44 -23.42
CA VAL A 392 6.72 -29.49 -22.01
C VAL A 392 7.69 -28.35 -21.73
N GLU A 393 8.70 -28.18 -22.57
CA GLU A 393 9.66 -27.07 -22.43
C GLU A 393 8.97 -25.71 -22.54
N LEU A 394 7.99 -25.58 -23.43
CA LEU A 394 7.26 -24.32 -23.58
C LEU A 394 6.49 -23.94 -22.30
N LYS A 395 5.84 -24.91 -21.63
CA LYS A 395 5.20 -24.69 -20.33
C LYS A 395 6.19 -24.27 -19.26
N ASP A 396 7.33 -24.96 -19.19
CA ASP A 396 8.37 -24.62 -18.22
C ASP A 396 9.05 -23.27 -18.53
N LEU A 397 9.21 -22.91 -19.82
CA LEU A 397 9.68 -21.58 -20.23
C LEU A 397 8.69 -20.48 -19.79
N GLN A 398 7.38 -20.71 -19.95
CA GLN A 398 6.35 -19.76 -19.49
C GLN A 398 6.39 -19.61 -17.97
N PHE A 399 6.56 -20.71 -17.23
CA PHE A 399 6.77 -20.64 -15.78
C PHE A 399 8.05 -19.88 -15.43
N ALA A 400 9.19 -20.22 -16.04
CA ALA A 400 10.47 -19.60 -15.76
C ALA A 400 10.48 -18.10 -16.05
N TRP A 401 9.78 -17.69 -17.12
CA TRP A 401 9.63 -16.28 -17.50
C TRP A 401 8.83 -15.49 -16.46
N ARG A 402 7.74 -16.03 -15.98
CA ARG A 402 6.94 -15.41 -14.91
C ARG A 402 7.72 -15.38 -13.59
N ALA A 403 8.45 -16.45 -13.28
CA ALA A 403 9.23 -16.54 -12.06
C ALA A 403 10.39 -15.55 -12.01
N VAL A 404 11.13 -15.39 -13.13
CA VAL A 404 12.32 -14.54 -13.18
C VAL A 404 12.00 -13.06 -12.94
N GLY A 405 10.80 -12.60 -13.29
CA GLY A 405 10.36 -11.22 -13.05
C GLY A 405 10.26 -10.85 -11.55
N SER A 406 10.18 -11.84 -10.66
CA SER A 406 10.20 -11.61 -9.21
C SER A 406 11.60 -11.65 -8.60
N VAL A 407 12.61 -12.03 -9.36
CA VAL A 407 14.01 -12.18 -8.90
C VAL A 407 14.80 -10.90 -9.14
N LYS A 408 15.62 -10.48 -8.18
CA LYS A 408 16.47 -9.28 -8.33
C LYS A 408 17.50 -9.45 -9.44
N SER A 409 17.62 -8.43 -10.29
CA SER A 409 18.54 -8.39 -11.44
C SER A 409 20.03 -8.31 -11.04
N ASN A 410 20.97 -8.83 -11.82
CA ASN A 410 20.72 -9.74 -12.94
C ASN A 410 20.20 -11.07 -12.40
N ALA A 411 19.17 -11.61 -13.06
CA ALA A 411 18.46 -12.79 -12.61
C ALA A 411 18.43 -13.90 -13.65
N ILE A 412 18.73 -15.12 -13.20
CA ILE A 412 18.56 -16.37 -13.97
C ILE A 412 17.78 -17.36 -13.10
N VAL A 413 16.78 -17.98 -13.69
CA VAL A 413 15.99 -19.04 -13.07
C VAL A 413 16.07 -20.30 -13.90
N LEU A 414 16.48 -21.40 -13.29
CA LEU A 414 16.33 -22.73 -13.86
C LEU A 414 14.99 -23.32 -13.39
N ALA A 415 14.22 -23.88 -14.31
CA ALA A 415 12.92 -24.46 -14.01
C ALA A 415 12.69 -25.81 -14.67
N ARG A 416 11.87 -26.63 -14.04
CA ARG A 416 11.37 -27.91 -14.54
C ARG A 416 10.05 -28.25 -13.85
N ASP A 417 9.11 -28.83 -14.60
CA ASP A 417 7.82 -29.33 -14.10
C ASP A 417 7.05 -28.29 -13.25
N GLY A 418 7.07 -27.02 -13.73
CA GLY A 418 6.40 -25.90 -13.06
C GLY A 418 7.01 -25.51 -11.72
N ALA A 419 8.31 -25.78 -11.52
CA ALA A 419 9.04 -25.42 -10.30
C ALA A 419 10.43 -24.86 -10.60
N THR A 420 10.88 -23.90 -9.81
CA THR A 420 12.27 -23.47 -9.81
C THR A 420 13.16 -24.58 -9.23
N ILE A 421 14.30 -24.84 -9.85
CA ILE A 421 15.29 -25.79 -9.36
C ILE A 421 16.64 -25.12 -9.03
N GLY A 422 16.84 -23.87 -9.45
CA GLY A 422 18.00 -23.07 -9.13
C GLY A 422 17.78 -21.60 -9.53
N ILE A 423 18.19 -20.70 -8.65
CA ILE A 423 18.00 -19.25 -8.81
C ILE A 423 19.34 -18.54 -8.62
N GLY A 424 19.75 -17.77 -9.61
CA GLY A 424 20.86 -16.81 -9.54
C GLY A 424 20.29 -15.40 -9.53
N ALA A 425 20.40 -14.71 -8.38
CA ALA A 425 19.75 -13.43 -8.12
C ALA A 425 20.76 -12.34 -7.77
N GLY A 426 20.49 -11.10 -8.21
CA GLY A 426 21.20 -9.90 -7.76
C GLY A 426 22.68 -9.84 -8.15
N GLN A 427 23.06 -10.47 -9.27
CA GLN A 427 24.47 -10.51 -9.69
C GLN A 427 24.82 -9.33 -10.60
N MET A 428 26.06 -8.83 -10.50
CA MET A 428 26.54 -7.74 -11.34
C MET A 428 26.71 -8.18 -12.80
N SER A 429 26.98 -9.45 -13.05
CA SER A 429 27.06 -9.99 -14.41
C SER A 429 26.02 -11.09 -14.65
N ARG A 430 25.62 -11.23 -15.92
CA ARG A 430 24.67 -12.28 -16.32
C ARG A 430 25.28 -13.67 -16.23
N VAL A 431 26.56 -13.79 -16.58
CA VAL A 431 27.29 -15.05 -16.47
C VAL A 431 27.39 -15.54 -15.04
N ASP A 432 27.59 -14.64 -14.06
CA ASP A 432 27.58 -15.01 -12.64
C ASP A 432 26.19 -15.45 -12.18
N ALA A 433 25.14 -14.81 -12.66
CA ALA A 433 23.77 -15.23 -12.35
C ALA A 433 23.47 -16.63 -12.92
N ALA A 434 23.93 -16.92 -14.14
CA ALA A 434 23.81 -18.26 -14.75
C ALA A 434 24.62 -19.30 -13.95
N PHE A 435 25.87 -19.00 -13.61
CA PHE A 435 26.68 -19.86 -12.77
C PHE A 435 26.02 -20.15 -11.42
N LEU A 436 25.54 -19.11 -10.74
CA LEU A 436 24.93 -19.26 -9.42
C LEU A 436 23.65 -20.11 -9.46
N SER A 437 22.83 -19.95 -10.51
CA SER A 437 21.59 -20.74 -10.66
C SER A 437 21.91 -22.24 -10.81
N VAL A 438 22.91 -22.59 -11.64
CA VAL A 438 23.38 -23.96 -11.85
C VAL A 438 24.03 -24.52 -10.58
N TYR A 439 24.90 -23.74 -9.94
CA TYR A 439 25.57 -24.12 -8.70
C TYR A 439 24.56 -24.44 -7.58
N LYS A 440 23.58 -23.58 -7.39
CA LYS A 440 22.50 -23.76 -6.39
C LYS A 440 21.67 -25.02 -6.67
N ALA A 441 21.26 -25.23 -7.91
CA ALA A 441 20.52 -26.42 -8.31
C ALA A 441 21.30 -27.71 -7.98
N ARG A 442 22.58 -27.79 -8.33
CA ARG A 442 23.44 -28.96 -8.06
C ARG A 442 23.68 -29.14 -6.56
N LEU A 443 23.86 -28.04 -5.81
CA LEU A 443 24.09 -28.10 -4.36
C LEU A 443 22.90 -28.73 -3.62
N THR A 444 21.68 -28.50 -4.11
CA THR A 444 20.44 -29.07 -3.53
C THR A 444 20.05 -30.42 -4.15
N GLY A 445 20.89 -30.98 -5.00
CA GLY A 445 20.73 -32.34 -5.57
C GLY A 445 19.84 -32.38 -6.82
N HIS A 446 19.50 -31.23 -7.40
CA HIS A 446 18.76 -31.21 -8.66
C HIS A 446 19.68 -31.54 -9.83
N ASP A 447 19.20 -32.42 -10.72
CA ASP A 447 19.79 -32.60 -12.03
C ASP A 447 19.37 -31.44 -12.94
N THR A 448 20.33 -30.71 -13.47
CA THR A 448 20.07 -29.58 -14.38
C THR A 448 19.82 -30.00 -15.84
N LYS A 449 20.10 -31.28 -16.19
CA LYS A 449 19.93 -31.78 -17.53
C LYS A 449 18.46 -31.80 -17.96
N GLY A 450 18.13 -31.16 -19.09
CA GLY A 450 16.78 -31.06 -19.62
C GLY A 450 15.90 -30.02 -18.89
N SER A 451 16.47 -29.19 -17.99
CA SER A 451 15.76 -28.03 -17.46
C SER A 451 15.68 -26.92 -18.48
N VAL A 452 14.82 -25.94 -18.22
CA VAL A 452 14.76 -24.69 -18.98
C VAL A 452 15.37 -23.54 -18.18
N LEU A 453 15.76 -22.47 -18.89
CA LEU A 453 16.35 -21.27 -18.29
C LEU A 453 15.54 -20.04 -18.67
N GLY A 454 15.13 -19.24 -17.67
CA GLY A 454 14.57 -17.90 -17.84
C GLY A 454 15.59 -16.83 -17.44
N SER A 455 15.74 -15.81 -18.27
CA SER A 455 16.62 -14.66 -18.04
C SER A 455 15.83 -13.36 -18.07
N ASP A 456 15.98 -12.51 -17.03
CA ASP A 456 15.26 -11.21 -16.91
C ASP A 456 15.65 -10.17 -17.98
N ALA A 457 16.79 -10.38 -18.68
CA ALA A 457 17.25 -9.57 -19.81
C ALA A 457 18.04 -10.42 -20.82
N TYR A 458 18.45 -9.81 -21.93
CA TYR A 458 19.21 -10.49 -22.98
C TYR A 458 20.60 -10.94 -22.51
N PHE A 459 21.11 -12.02 -23.10
CA PHE A 459 22.50 -12.41 -22.97
C PHE A 459 23.39 -11.47 -23.79
N PRO A 460 24.37 -10.77 -23.17
CA PRO A 460 25.23 -9.86 -23.93
C PRO A 460 26.30 -10.59 -24.76
N PHE A 461 26.63 -11.84 -24.42
CA PHE A 461 27.65 -12.68 -25.01
C PHE A 461 27.21 -14.14 -24.99
N ARG A 462 27.89 -14.98 -25.77
CA ARG A 462 27.61 -16.41 -25.89
C ARG A 462 27.94 -17.21 -24.61
N ASP A 463 28.81 -16.71 -23.75
CA ASP A 463 29.31 -17.36 -22.52
C ASP A 463 28.21 -17.85 -21.58
N GLY A 464 27.16 -17.06 -21.40
CA GLY A 464 26.00 -17.46 -20.59
C GLY A 464 25.19 -18.62 -21.21
N VAL A 465 25.11 -18.69 -22.55
CA VAL A 465 24.47 -19.80 -23.26
C VAL A 465 25.36 -21.05 -23.21
N GLU A 466 26.67 -20.92 -23.34
CA GLU A 466 27.64 -22.02 -23.21
C GLU A 466 27.55 -22.64 -21.80
N GLN A 467 27.49 -21.80 -20.78
CA GLN A 467 27.34 -22.24 -19.39
C GLN A 467 26.01 -23.00 -19.15
N ALA A 468 24.92 -22.52 -19.76
CA ALA A 468 23.63 -23.21 -19.73
C ALA A 468 23.71 -24.56 -20.46
N ALA A 469 24.40 -24.62 -21.61
CA ALA A 469 24.62 -25.85 -22.37
C ALA A 469 25.43 -26.88 -21.59
N GLU A 470 26.54 -26.47 -20.94
CA GLU A 470 27.35 -27.33 -20.06
C GLU A 470 26.57 -27.86 -18.86
N ALA A 471 25.58 -27.12 -18.40
CA ALA A 471 24.67 -27.56 -17.37
C ALA A 471 23.57 -28.51 -17.91
N GLY A 472 23.45 -28.69 -19.22
CA GLY A 472 22.45 -29.54 -19.86
C GLY A 472 21.07 -28.89 -19.99
N VAL A 473 20.97 -27.55 -19.92
CA VAL A 473 19.76 -26.80 -20.21
C VAL A 473 19.29 -27.06 -21.63
N SER A 474 18.03 -27.35 -21.82
CA SER A 474 17.45 -27.70 -23.12
C SER A 474 16.79 -26.55 -23.84
N ALA A 475 16.25 -25.56 -23.11
CA ALA A 475 15.61 -24.40 -23.71
C ALA A 475 15.82 -23.13 -22.86
N ILE A 476 15.83 -21.97 -23.55
CA ILE A 476 16.08 -20.65 -22.94
C ILE A 476 14.97 -19.68 -23.34
N VAL A 477 14.46 -18.89 -22.39
CA VAL A 477 13.61 -17.71 -22.66
C VAL A 477 14.34 -16.45 -22.18
N GLN A 478 14.37 -15.43 -23.06
CA GLN A 478 14.98 -14.13 -22.81
C GLN A 478 14.30 -13.05 -23.67
N PRO A 479 14.47 -11.75 -23.38
CA PRO A 479 13.87 -10.70 -24.20
C PRO A 479 14.45 -10.57 -25.60
N GLY A 480 15.73 -10.85 -25.84
CA GLY A 480 16.44 -10.43 -27.05
C GLY A 480 16.70 -8.92 -27.07
N GLY A 481 17.14 -8.38 -28.21
CA GLY A 481 17.43 -6.95 -28.39
C GLY A 481 18.89 -6.56 -28.14
N SER A 482 19.80 -7.52 -28.03
CA SER A 482 21.25 -7.29 -28.01
C SER A 482 21.80 -7.07 -29.42
N ILE A 483 22.81 -6.23 -29.55
CA ILE A 483 23.59 -6.11 -30.78
C ILE A 483 24.23 -7.46 -31.20
N ARG A 484 24.38 -8.36 -30.22
CA ARG A 484 24.98 -9.69 -30.38
C ARG A 484 23.97 -10.84 -30.39
N ASP A 485 22.71 -10.58 -30.65
CA ASP A 485 21.68 -11.62 -30.68
C ASP A 485 22.03 -12.75 -31.67
N GLU A 486 22.59 -12.42 -32.81
CA GLU A 486 23.03 -13.43 -33.80
C GLU A 486 24.10 -14.39 -33.25
N GLU A 487 25.07 -13.86 -32.48
CA GLU A 487 26.11 -14.65 -31.82
C GLU A 487 25.50 -15.59 -30.77
N VAL A 488 24.55 -15.08 -29.97
CA VAL A 488 23.86 -15.81 -28.91
C VAL A 488 22.94 -16.90 -29.47
N ILE A 489 22.19 -16.58 -30.54
CA ILE A 489 21.34 -17.55 -31.26
C ILE A 489 22.20 -18.67 -31.87
N LYS A 490 23.33 -18.29 -32.52
CA LYS A 490 24.25 -19.26 -33.09
C LYS A 490 24.83 -20.22 -32.04
N ALA A 491 25.20 -19.69 -30.88
CA ALA A 491 25.65 -20.54 -29.78
C ALA A 491 24.54 -21.52 -29.32
N ALA A 492 23.29 -21.06 -29.18
CA ALA A 492 22.17 -21.93 -28.86
C ALA A 492 21.94 -23.03 -29.91
N ASP A 493 22.05 -22.69 -31.21
CA ASP A 493 21.96 -23.65 -32.31
C ASP A 493 23.10 -24.68 -32.28
N GLU A 494 24.35 -24.26 -31.99
CA GLU A 494 25.52 -25.14 -31.86
C GLU A 494 25.34 -26.20 -30.78
N TYR A 495 24.69 -25.84 -29.68
CA TYR A 495 24.38 -26.74 -28.55
C TYR A 495 23.00 -27.40 -28.62
N ASN A 496 22.26 -27.23 -29.73
CA ASN A 496 20.89 -27.74 -29.90
C ASN A 496 19.91 -27.31 -28.80
N ILE A 497 20.04 -26.08 -28.30
CA ILE A 497 19.16 -25.46 -27.32
C ILE A 497 18.05 -24.69 -28.06
N ALA A 498 16.79 -24.84 -27.70
CA ALA A 498 15.73 -23.99 -28.19
C ALA A 498 15.79 -22.62 -27.51
N MET A 499 15.64 -21.55 -28.26
CA MET A 499 15.63 -20.20 -27.69
C MET A 499 14.41 -19.41 -28.14
N VAL A 500 13.78 -18.76 -27.14
CA VAL A 500 12.58 -17.95 -27.33
C VAL A 500 12.85 -16.51 -26.91
N PHE A 501 12.49 -15.57 -27.74
CA PHE A 501 12.52 -14.13 -27.44
C PHE A 501 11.12 -13.62 -27.08
N THR A 502 11.03 -12.83 -26.01
CA THR A 502 9.78 -12.22 -25.53
C THR A 502 9.64 -10.75 -25.92
N GLY A 503 10.73 -10.10 -26.34
CA GLY A 503 10.73 -8.67 -26.69
C GLY A 503 10.67 -7.70 -25.51
N LYS A 504 10.47 -8.20 -24.27
CA LYS A 504 10.32 -7.37 -23.06
C LYS A 504 11.32 -7.78 -22.00
N ARG A 505 11.95 -6.80 -21.36
CA ARG A 505 12.86 -6.97 -20.22
C ARG A 505 12.11 -6.91 -18.91
N GLN A 506 12.52 -7.71 -17.91
CA GLN A 506 11.89 -7.79 -16.60
C GLN A 506 12.86 -7.42 -15.45
N PHE A 507 13.58 -6.30 -15.55
CA PHE A 507 14.47 -5.87 -14.47
C PHE A 507 13.72 -5.53 -13.18
N ARG A 508 14.29 -6.01 -12.07
CA ARG A 508 13.89 -5.67 -10.71
C ARG A 508 15.11 -5.32 -9.86
N HIS A 509 15.14 -4.13 -9.28
CA HIS A 509 16.22 -3.63 -8.43
C HIS A 509 15.78 -3.42 -6.97
#